data_9c8f0c522ab578fdabf46ba8254c8556
#
_entry.id   9c8f0c522ab578fdabf46ba8254c8556
#
_cell.length_a   1.000
_cell.length_b   1.000
_cell.length_c   1.000
_cell.angle_alpha   90.00
_cell.angle_beta   90.00
_cell.angle_gamma   90.00
#
_symmetry.space_group_name_H-M   'P 1'
#
loop_
_entity.id
_entity.type
_entity.pdbx_description
1 polymer ?
#
loop_
_entity_poly.entity_id
_entity_poly.type
_entity_poly.pdbx_seq_one_letter_code
_entity_poly.pdbx_strand_id
1 'polypeptide(L)'
;MDIRKELWGKTPQGEEIFRYTLTNASGAYVTVSNIGAAIVSVAVPDRDGKLGDVALSYEDPLSYIGDGPCLGKCPGRYANRIAAGKFSLEGKDYTLAVNCGPNHLHGGPGGFMNRVWDSRIENDGVEFLYFSEDGEEGYPGNLKTVVRYEWGEDNALRITFTAMTDKTTVINLTNHAYFNLDCQGSIKDHLLTLNASEYLPTDDSLIPLGDPADVAGTPMDFLNPKPLGRDLFADFDAVRFGKGYDNCWVIDGYQEGQIQNVAELVSPASGRVLRVLSTQPGVQVYTANWLEGAPKGKNGVTYHDYDGVAIECQHFPDSPNHPDYPDTTLRPGEVFEQAIIYAFSTL
;
A
#
# COMPACT_ATOMS: atom_id res chain seq x y z
N MET A 1 -9.70 -3.91 23.65
CA MET A 1 -8.51 -3.48 22.89
C MET A 1 -7.48 -2.92 23.86
N ASP A 2 -6.21 -3.38 23.80
CA ASP A 2 -5.07 -2.79 24.49
C ASP A 2 -4.15 -2.11 23.49
N ILE A 3 -3.72 -0.87 23.78
CA ILE A 3 -2.82 -0.11 22.91
C ILE A 3 -1.58 0.28 23.71
N ARG A 4 -0.43 -0.26 23.31
CA ARG A 4 0.86 0.03 23.92
C ARG A 4 1.72 0.87 22.98
N LYS A 5 2.20 2.03 23.47
CA LYS A 5 3.19 2.89 22.80
C LYS A 5 4.58 2.61 23.36
N GLU A 6 5.58 2.50 22.51
CA GLU A 6 6.98 2.42 22.94
C GLU A 6 7.91 3.20 21.99
N LEU A 7 8.98 3.76 22.54
CA LEU A 7 10.05 4.36 21.74
C LEU A 7 10.82 3.22 21.06
N TRP A 8 10.87 3.27 19.73
CA TRP A 8 11.56 2.26 18.93
C TRP A 8 12.96 2.71 18.49
N GLY A 9 13.16 4.01 18.24
CA GLY A 9 14.43 4.58 17.85
C GLY A 9 14.37 6.08 17.67
N LYS A 10 15.44 6.64 17.10
CA LYS A 10 15.51 8.05 16.70
C LYS A 10 16.18 8.17 15.33
N THR A 11 15.72 9.12 14.54
CA THR A 11 16.39 9.49 13.29
C THR A 11 17.78 10.13 13.58
N PRO A 12 18.67 10.21 12.58
CA PRO A 12 19.93 10.94 12.73
C PRO A 12 19.74 12.43 13.11
N GLN A 13 18.57 13.02 12.83
CA GLN A 13 18.19 14.38 13.19
C GLN A 13 17.60 14.48 14.60
N GLY A 14 17.41 13.34 15.30
CA GLY A 14 16.93 13.26 16.67
C GLY A 14 15.40 13.15 16.82
N GLU A 15 14.66 12.99 15.71
CA GLU A 15 13.21 12.76 15.74
C GLU A 15 12.91 11.38 16.34
N GLU A 16 11.93 11.30 17.24
CA GLU A 16 11.57 10.06 17.91
C GLU A 16 10.68 9.17 17.06
N ILE A 17 11.14 7.94 16.84
CA ILE A 17 10.37 6.92 16.15
C ILE A 17 9.69 6.04 17.19
N PHE A 18 8.36 6.04 17.18
CA PHE A 18 7.53 5.23 18.07
C PHE A 18 6.89 4.07 17.30
N ARG A 19 6.61 2.99 18.02
CA ARG A 19 5.70 1.93 17.57
C ARG A 19 4.55 1.77 18.52
N TYR A 20 3.40 1.39 17.97
CA TYR A 20 2.14 1.21 18.67
C TYR A 20 1.64 -0.20 18.39
N THR A 21 1.43 -1.00 19.43
CA THR A 21 0.88 -2.35 19.32
C THR A 21 -0.56 -2.34 19.80
N LEU A 22 -1.49 -2.69 18.91
CA LEU A 22 -2.91 -2.81 19.18
C LEU A 22 -3.23 -4.29 19.30
N THR A 23 -3.63 -4.75 20.48
CA THR A 23 -3.89 -6.16 20.77
C THR A 23 -5.37 -6.36 21.11
N ASN A 24 -6.02 -7.30 20.47
CA ASN A 24 -7.41 -7.67 20.75
C ASN A 24 -7.52 -8.76 21.81
N ALA A 25 -8.75 -9.13 22.21
CA ALA A 25 -9.00 -10.10 23.27
C ALA A 25 -8.50 -11.53 22.93
N SER A 26 -8.36 -11.87 21.66
CA SER A 26 -7.80 -13.18 21.24
C SER A 26 -6.27 -13.25 21.33
N GLY A 27 -5.60 -12.11 21.58
CA GLY A 27 -4.15 -11.98 21.58
C GLY A 27 -3.55 -11.72 20.20
N ALA A 28 -4.38 -11.66 19.15
CA ALA A 28 -3.94 -11.21 17.83
C ALA A 28 -3.64 -9.69 17.88
N TYR A 29 -2.61 -9.25 17.15
CA TYR A 29 -2.19 -7.85 17.24
C TYR A 29 -1.67 -7.29 15.92
N VAL A 30 -1.72 -5.97 15.85
CA VAL A 30 -1.06 -5.18 14.80
C VAL A 30 -0.09 -4.22 15.48
N THR A 31 1.10 -4.05 14.89
CA THR A 31 2.04 -3.00 15.28
C THR A 31 2.19 -2.01 14.14
N VAL A 32 2.02 -0.72 14.45
CA VAL A 32 2.20 0.38 13.49
C VAL A 32 3.22 1.38 14.02
N SER A 33 3.84 2.15 13.13
CA SER A 33 4.89 3.12 13.49
C SER A 33 4.66 4.47 12.83
N ASN A 34 5.12 5.53 13.49
CA ASN A 34 5.09 6.89 12.95
C ASN A 34 6.13 7.17 11.87
N ILE A 35 7.07 6.26 11.59
CA ILE A 35 7.90 6.38 10.39
C ILE A 35 7.10 5.94 9.16
N GLY A 36 6.80 6.89 8.27
CA GLY A 36 5.99 6.65 7.07
C GLY A 36 4.56 6.16 7.35
N ALA A 37 4.03 6.33 8.58
CA ALA A 37 2.77 5.75 9.04
C ALA A 37 2.70 4.23 8.77
N ALA A 38 3.77 3.49 9.05
CA ALA A 38 3.99 2.12 8.57
C ALA A 38 3.27 1.06 9.41
N ILE A 39 2.78 0.00 8.74
CA ILE A 39 2.49 -1.30 9.37
C ILE A 39 3.83 -2.02 9.58
N VAL A 40 4.08 -2.45 10.82
CA VAL A 40 5.32 -3.15 11.22
C VAL A 40 5.08 -4.63 11.49
N SER A 41 3.92 -5.00 12.03
CA SER A 41 3.55 -6.39 12.31
C SER A 41 2.07 -6.59 12.17
N VAL A 42 1.67 -7.78 11.73
CA VAL A 42 0.29 -8.27 11.79
C VAL A 42 0.34 -9.72 12.24
N ALA A 43 0.10 -9.98 13.53
CA ALA A 43 0.14 -11.31 14.09
C ALA A 43 -1.26 -11.88 14.24
N VAL A 44 -1.56 -12.91 13.43
CA VAL A 44 -2.88 -13.52 13.33
C VAL A 44 -2.77 -15.06 13.41
N PRO A 45 -3.83 -15.75 13.90
CA PRO A 45 -3.80 -17.20 14.01
C PRO A 45 -3.79 -17.90 12.66
N ASP A 46 -3.14 -19.06 12.57
CA ASP A 46 -3.32 -20.04 11.51
C ASP A 46 -4.50 -20.99 11.86
N ARG A 47 -4.72 -22.03 10.99
CA ARG A 47 -5.79 -23.03 11.19
C ARG A 47 -5.71 -23.78 12.51
N ASP A 48 -4.53 -23.86 13.13
CA ASP A 48 -4.29 -24.53 14.42
C ASP A 48 -4.33 -23.55 15.60
N GLY A 49 -4.67 -22.28 15.34
CA GLY A 49 -4.75 -21.21 16.33
C GLY A 49 -3.39 -20.60 16.73
N LYS A 50 -2.31 -20.97 16.05
CA LYS A 50 -0.98 -20.44 16.33
C LYS A 50 -0.81 -19.08 15.68
N LEU A 51 -0.48 -18.06 16.49
CA LEU A 51 -0.17 -16.73 15.97
C LEU A 51 1.12 -16.74 15.14
N GLY A 52 1.06 -16.07 14.00
CA GLY A 52 2.20 -15.80 13.13
C GLY A 52 2.12 -14.40 12.54
N ASP A 53 3.27 -13.74 12.44
CA ASP A 53 3.37 -12.40 11.86
C ASP A 53 3.43 -12.50 10.33
N VAL A 54 2.38 -12.07 9.69
CA VAL A 54 2.19 -12.16 8.22
C VAL A 54 2.69 -10.93 7.45
N ALA A 55 3.12 -9.86 8.15
CA ALA A 55 3.64 -8.66 7.52
C ALA A 55 5.18 -8.67 7.43
N LEU A 56 5.73 -8.41 6.25
CA LEU A 56 7.16 -8.17 6.08
C LEU A 56 7.51 -6.79 6.64
N SER A 57 8.63 -6.69 7.38
CA SER A 57 9.11 -5.42 7.91
C SER A 57 10.56 -5.52 8.39
N TYR A 58 11.17 -4.41 8.76
CA TYR A 58 12.55 -4.37 9.25
C TYR A 58 12.63 -4.47 10.78
N GLU A 59 13.76 -4.99 11.25
CA GLU A 59 14.11 -5.01 12.69
C GLU A 59 14.46 -3.60 13.19
N ASP A 60 15.30 -2.88 12.41
CA ASP A 60 15.80 -1.55 12.76
C ASP A 60 14.88 -0.46 12.16
N PRO A 61 14.34 0.48 12.98
CA PRO A 61 13.53 1.58 12.51
C PRO A 61 14.24 2.46 11.48
N LEU A 62 15.57 2.57 11.53
CA LEU A 62 16.33 3.37 10.57
C LEU A 62 16.37 2.75 9.17
N SER A 63 16.12 1.44 9.07
CA SER A 63 15.98 0.75 7.78
C SER A 63 14.77 1.20 6.98
N TYR A 64 13.79 1.86 7.59
CA TYR A 64 12.63 2.44 6.91
C TYR A 64 12.94 3.75 6.17
N ILE A 65 14.04 4.43 6.54
CA ILE A 65 14.40 5.73 5.96
C ILE A 65 15.07 5.50 4.61
N GLY A 66 14.39 5.89 3.52
CA GLY A 66 14.92 5.77 2.17
C GLY A 66 15.05 4.32 1.65
N ASP A 67 14.34 3.37 2.26
CA ASP A 67 14.28 2.01 1.73
C ASP A 67 13.56 1.98 0.36
N GLY A 68 14.11 1.22 -0.58
CA GLY A 68 13.52 1.05 -1.90
C GLY A 68 12.17 0.33 -1.88
N PRO A 69 12.01 -0.76 -1.10
CA PRO A 69 10.78 -1.54 -1.06
C PRO A 69 9.57 -0.85 -0.44
N CYS A 70 9.72 0.21 0.34
CA CYS A 70 8.61 0.90 1.01
C CYS A 70 7.79 0.01 1.97
N LEU A 71 8.43 -0.96 2.68
CA LEU A 71 7.74 -1.96 3.48
C LEU A 71 6.75 -1.36 4.49
N GLY A 72 5.45 -1.67 4.32
CA GLY A 72 4.38 -1.30 5.23
C GLY A 72 4.00 0.17 5.27
N LYS A 73 4.73 1.06 4.58
CA LYS A 73 4.57 2.52 4.65
C LYS A 73 3.36 3.03 3.86
N CYS A 74 2.99 4.28 4.09
CA CYS A 74 1.96 4.98 3.33
C CYS A 74 2.61 5.93 2.32
N PRO A 75 2.67 5.58 1.02
CA PRO A 75 3.09 6.48 -0.04
C PRO A 75 2.17 7.69 -0.14
N GLY A 76 2.74 8.83 -0.49
CA GLY A 76 2.05 10.09 -0.69
C GLY A 76 3.08 11.21 -0.93
N ARG A 77 2.64 12.33 -1.51
CA ARG A 77 1.28 12.82 -1.72
C ARG A 77 0.51 12.02 -2.79
N TYR A 78 1.23 11.43 -3.76
CA TYR A 78 0.64 10.61 -4.81
C TYR A 78 1.28 9.23 -4.82
N ALA A 79 0.52 8.20 -4.45
CA ALA A 79 0.93 6.80 -4.53
C ALA A 79 1.03 6.35 -5.98
N ASN A 80 1.96 5.43 -6.26
CA ASN A 80 2.28 4.95 -7.59
C ASN A 80 2.89 6.03 -8.51
N ARG A 81 2.86 5.84 -9.83
CA ARG A 81 3.63 6.61 -10.81
C ARG A 81 2.88 7.82 -11.37
N ILE A 82 3.65 8.86 -11.73
CA ILE A 82 3.23 9.96 -12.61
C ILE A 82 4.27 10.04 -13.73
N ALA A 83 3.80 9.95 -14.98
CA ALA A 83 4.62 9.93 -16.19
C ALA A 83 5.55 11.15 -16.28
N ALA A 84 6.85 10.89 -16.49
CA ALA A 84 7.89 11.90 -16.61
C ALA A 84 7.94 12.91 -15.43
N GLY A 85 7.29 12.61 -14.30
CA GLY A 85 7.14 13.53 -13.16
C GLY A 85 6.39 14.81 -13.54
N LYS A 86 5.41 14.76 -14.44
CA LYS A 86 4.70 15.96 -14.91
C LYS A 86 3.20 15.75 -14.94
N PHE A 87 2.47 16.80 -14.59
CA PHE A 87 1.02 16.88 -14.79
C PHE A 87 0.57 18.33 -14.94
N SER A 88 -0.61 18.53 -15.53
CA SER A 88 -1.26 19.84 -15.61
C SER A 88 -2.49 19.87 -14.71
N LEU A 89 -2.65 20.93 -13.92
CA LEU A 89 -3.78 21.12 -13.03
C LEU A 89 -4.26 22.57 -13.16
N GLU A 90 -5.55 22.76 -13.46
CA GLU A 90 -6.17 24.09 -13.67
C GLU A 90 -5.37 24.99 -14.66
N GLY A 91 -4.85 24.38 -15.73
CA GLY A 91 -4.11 25.08 -16.78
C GLY A 91 -2.68 25.48 -16.41
N LYS A 92 -2.16 24.99 -15.29
CA LYS A 92 -0.78 25.18 -14.85
C LYS A 92 -0.03 23.86 -14.84
N ASP A 93 1.18 23.86 -15.41
CA ASP A 93 2.06 22.70 -15.42
C ASP A 93 2.87 22.60 -14.12
N TYR A 94 2.98 21.37 -13.61
CA TYR A 94 3.76 21.01 -12.44
C TYR A 94 4.82 19.98 -12.82
N THR A 95 5.98 20.09 -12.19
CA THR A 95 7.10 19.17 -12.36
C THR A 95 7.51 18.64 -11.01
N LEU A 96 7.54 17.32 -10.89
CA LEU A 96 7.89 16.55 -9.71
C LEU A 96 9.29 15.94 -9.85
N ALA A 97 9.86 15.48 -8.75
CA ALA A 97 11.11 14.72 -8.77
C ALA A 97 10.95 13.43 -9.60
N VAL A 98 11.91 13.15 -10.47
CA VAL A 98 12.01 11.88 -11.19
C VAL A 98 12.88 10.95 -10.36
N ASN A 99 12.29 9.91 -9.76
CA ASN A 99 12.94 9.02 -8.80
C ASN A 99 12.78 7.52 -9.11
N CYS A 100 12.13 7.17 -10.24
CA CYS A 100 11.99 5.78 -10.68
C CYS A 100 12.06 5.70 -12.22
N GLY A 101 13.24 5.35 -12.75
CA GLY A 101 13.47 5.40 -14.19
C GLY A 101 13.16 6.81 -14.73
N PRO A 102 12.33 6.97 -15.77
CA PRO A 102 11.95 8.28 -16.29
C PRO A 102 10.80 8.94 -15.50
N ASN A 103 10.22 8.26 -14.49
CA ASN A 103 8.96 8.65 -13.86
C ASN A 103 9.12 9.11 -12.41
N HIS A 104 8.10 9.78 -11.90
CA HIS A 104 7.91 10.03 -10.47
C HIS A 104 7.20 8.82 -9.84
N LEU A 105 7.57 8.46 -8.61
CA LEU A 105 7.01 7.33 -7.88
C LEU A 105 6.78 7.70 -6.41
N HIS A 106 5.63 7.31 -5.87
CA HIS A 106 5.28 7.31 -4.45
C HIS A 106 5.46 8.66 -3.73
N GLY A 107 5.25 9.78 -4.43
CA GLY A 107 5.36 11.11 -3.84
C GLY A 107 6.79 11.66 -3.77
N GLY A 108 7.77 10.96 -4.38
CA GLY A 108 9.16 11.42 -4.48
C GLY A 108 10.06 10.99 -3.31
N PRO A 109 11.37 11.31 -3.40
CA PRO A 109 12.36 10.90 -2.41
C PRO A 109 12.13 11.49 -1.02
N GLY A 110 11.54 12.67 -0.92
CA GLY A 110 11.12 13.31 0.33
C GLY A 110 9.64 13.14 0.66
N GLY A 111 8.94 12.20 -0.02
CA GLY A 111 7.52 11.95 0.18
C GLY A 111 7.14 11.38 1.55
N PHE A 112 5.86 11.20 1.76
CA PHE A 112 5.23 10.81 3.03
C PHE A 112 5.83 9.56 3.67
N MET A 113 6.21 8.58 2.88
CA MET A 113 6.82 7.32 3.33
C MET A 113 8.18 7.49 4.00
N ASN A 114 8.87 8.62 3.79
CA ASN A 114 10.20 8.90 4.35
C ASN A 114 10.17 9.95 5.49
N ARG A 115 8.97 10.25 6.01
CA ARG A 115 8.76 11.23 7.08
C ARG A 115 8.44 10.54 8.41
N VAL A 116 8.88 11.16 9.49
CA VAL A 116 8.38 10.84 10.83
C VAL A 116 7.14 11.69 11.06
N TRP A 117 6.00 11.04 11.28
CA TRP A 117 4.72 11.69 11.46
C TRP A 117 4.47 12.00 12.94
N ASP A 118 3.76 13.08 13.23
CA ASP A 118 3.15 13.25 14.53
C ASP A 118 2.19 12.10 14.80
N SER A 119 2.07 11.69 16.07
CA SER A 119 1.27 10.51 16.39
C SER A 119 0.58 10.61 17.73
N ARG A 120 -0.65 10.10 17.79
CA ARG A 120 -1.44 10.04 19.01
C ARG A 120 -2.31 8.79 19.07
N ILE A 121 -2.61 8.35 20.29
CA ILE A 121 -3.68 7.40 20.53
C ILE A 121 -4.96 8.19 20.65
N GLU A 122 -5.97 7.86 19.86
CA GLU A 122 -7.28 8.51 19.86
C GLU A 122 -8.37 7.46 19.93
N ASN A 123 -9.12 7.43 21.04
CA ASN A 123 -10.08 6.39 21.38
C ASN A 123 -9.43 4.99 21.33
N ASP A 124 -9.90 4.12 20.42
CA ASP A 124 -9.47 2.73 20.21
C ASP A 124 -8.54 2.55 18.99
N GLY A 125 -7.96 3.64 18.50
CA GLY A 125 -7.06 3.66 17.34
C GLY A 125 -5.80 4.49 17.54
N VAL A 126 -4.94 4.48 16.53
CA VAL A 126 -3.73 5.29 16.44
C VAL A 126 -3.82 6.18 15.22
N GLU A 127 -3.61 7.47 15.42
CA GLU A 127 -3.55 8.45 14.33
C GLU A 127 -2.14 8.92 14.11
N PHE A 128 -1.76 8.98 12.84
CA PHE A 128 -0.54 9.61 12.34
C PHE A 128 -0.94 10.84 11.53
N LEU A 129 -0.32 11.98 11.86
CA LEU A 129 -0.62 13.27 11.26
C LEU A 129 0.63 13.79 10.56
N TYR A 130 0.47 14.25 9.32
CA TYR A 130 1.54 14.87 8.57
C TYR A 130 1.04 16.16 7.90
N PHE A 131 1.84 17.21 7.96
CA PHE A 131 1.59 18.45 7.26
C PHE A 131 2.63 18.62 6.16
N SER A 132 2.15 18.54 4.91
CA SER A 132 2.96 18.69 3.71
C SER A 132 2.80 20.14 3.20
N GLU A 133 3.88 20.90 3.16
CA GLU A 133 3.86 22.31 2.74
C GLU A 133 3.65 22.48 1.23
N ASP A 134 3.12 23.66 0.81
CA ASP A 134 2.99 24.03 -0.61
C ASP A 134 4.35 23.96 -1.30
N GLY A 135 4.45 23.14 -2.34
CA GLY A 135 5.66 22.91 -3.11
C GLY A 135 6.53 21.75 -2.63
N GLU A 136 6.16 21.03 -1.54
CA GLU A 136 6.87 19.82 -1.16
C GLU A 136 6.84 18.80 -2.31
N GLU A 137 8.02 18.27 -2.68
CA GLU A 137 8.23 17.39 -3.84
C GLU A 137 7.66 17.92 -5.17
N GLY A 138 7.30 19.21 -5.25
CA GLY A 138 6.73 19.88 -6.43
C GLY A 138 5.20 19.95 -6.45
N TYR A 139 4.51 19.37 -5.48
CA TYR A 139 3.05 19.40 -5.41
C TYR A 139 2.49 20.73 -4.90
N PRO A 140 1.40 21.26 -5.49
CA PRO A 140 0.78 22.49 -5.04
C PRO A 140 -0.05 22.32 -3.76
N GLY A 141 -0.11 23.39 -2.96
CA GLY A 141 -0.96 23.52 -1.78
C GLY A 141 -0.39 22.88 -0.51
N ASN A 142 -0.71 23.50 0.62
CA ASN A 142 -0.52 22.86 1.91
C ASN A 142 -1.54 21.74 2.08
N LEU A 143 -1.08 20.58 2.52
CA LEU A 143 -1.94 19.40 2.73
C LEU A 143 -1.78 18.89 4.17
N LYS A 144 -2.87 18.87 4.91
CA LYS A 144 -2.96 18.19 6.19
C LYS A 144 -3.50 16.80 5.98
N THR A 145 -2.73 15.79 6.33
CA THR A 145 -3.07 14.37 6.16
C THR A 145 -3.14 13.67 7.51
N VAL A 146 -4.13 12.81 7.68
CA VAL A 146 -4.27 11.89 8.82
C VAL A 146 -4.41 10.48 8.29
N VAL A 147 -3.64 9.55 8.85
CA VAL A 147 -3.80 8.11 8.67
C VAL A 147 -4.16 7.51 10.00
N ARG A 148 -5.34 6.91 10.10
CA ARG A 148 -5.87 6.29 11.31
C ARG A 148 -5.88 4.77 11.16
N TYR A 149 -5.35 4.06 12.16
CA TYR A 149 -5.36 2.62 12.26
C TYR A 149 -6.26 2.17 13.40
N GLU A 150 -7.15 1.23 13.10
CA GLU A 150 -8.07 0.60 14.05
C GLU A 150 -7.99 -0.92 13.90
N TRP A 151 -7.79 -1.63 15.02
CA TRP A 151 -7.73 -3.09 15.03
C TRP A 151 -8.98 -3.66 15.68
N GLY A 152 -9.70 -4.54 14.99
CA GLY A 152 -10.96 -5.12 15.47
C GLY A 152 -10.79 -6.40 16.31
N GLU A 153 -11.81 -6.74 17.08
CA GLU A 153 -11.92 -8.04 17.77
C GLU A 153 -12.12 -9.20 16.77
N ASP A 154 -12.49 -8.90 15.56
CA ASP A 154 -12.68 -9.80 14.41
C ASP A 154 -11.42 -9.99 13.56
N ASN A 155 -10.26 -9.52 14.04
CA ASN A 155 -8.99 -9.50 13.32
C ASN A 155 -9.05 -8.69 12.00
N ALA A 156 -9.81 -7.62 11.97
CA ALA A 156 -9.83 -6.67 10.87
C ALA A 156 -9.04 -5.41 11.22
N LEU A 157 -8.04 -5.07 10.38
CA LEU A 157 -7.33 -3.81 10.43
C LEU A 157 -7.96 -2.84 9.46
N ARG A 158 -8.57 -1.78 10.00
CA ARG A 158 -9.08 -0.65 9.22
C ARG A 158 -8.03 0.46 9.17
N ILE A 159 -7.75 0.94 7.97
CA ILE A 159 -6.94 2.12 7.72
C ILE A 159 -7.83 3.17 7.08
N THR A 160 -7.93 4.34 7.71
CA THR A 160 -8.65 5.49 7.14
C THR A 160 -7.67 6.60 6.83
N PHE A 161 -7.70 7.08 5.61
CA PHE A 161 -6.91 8.21 5.11
C PHE A 161 -7.84 9.41 5.01
N THR A 162 -7.47 10.52 5.64
CA THR A 162 -8.21 11.78 5.54
C THR A 162 -7.24 12.90 5.19
N ALA A 163 -7.61 13.76 4.25
CA ALA A 163 -6.77 14.92 3.92
C ALA A 163 -7.61 16.15 3.56
N MET A 164 -7.02 17.34 3.81
CA MET A 164 -7.57 18.65 3.44
C MET A 164 -6.45 19.54 2.93
N THR A 165 -6.78 20.39 1.96
CA THR A 165 -5.85 21.31 1.33
C THR A 165 -6.36 22.76 1.37
N ASP A 166 -5.44 23.72 1.27
CA ASP A 166 -5.75 25.16 1.11
C ASP A 166 -5.67 25.64 -0.36
N LYS A 167 -5.23 24.76 -1.27
CA LYS A 167 -5.10 25.03 -2.70
C LYS A 167 -5.32 23.74 -3.49
N THR A 168 -5.92 23.83 -4.67
CA THR A 168 -6.14 22.66 -5.53
C THR A 168 -4.86 21.88 -5.73
N THR A 169 -4.92 20.57 -5.49
CA THR A 169 -3.79 19.64 -5.58
C THR A 169 -4.25 18.29 -6.11
N VAL A 170 -3.32 17.38 -6.36
CA VAL A 170 -3.59 15.96 -6.65
C VAL A 170 -3.23 15.11 -5.44
N ILE A 171 -4.04 14.10 -5.17
CA ILE A 171 -3.83 13.19 -4.03
C ILE A 171 -4.17 11.75 -4.40
N ASN A 172 -3.33 10.83 -3.99
CA ASN A 172 -3.58 9.40 -4.02
C ASN A 172 -2.82 8.76 -2.86
N LEU A 173 -3.51 8.15 -1.92
CA LEU A 173 -2.90 7.54 -0.73
C LEU A 173 -3.25 6.06 -0.68
N THR A 174 -2.29 5.26 -0.23
CA THR A 174 -2.45 3.82 -0.01
C THR A 174 -1.55 3.34 1.14
N ASN A 175 -1.59 2.05 1.44
CA ASN A 175 -0.64 1.39 2.32
C ASN A 175 0.09 0.29 1.55
N HIS A 176 1.41 0.26 1.67
CA HIS A 176 2.30 -0.64 0.95
C HIS A 176 2.77 -1.82 1.82
N ALA A 177 1.83 -2.43 2.56
CA ALA A 177 2.13 -3.63 3.34
C ALA A 177 2.35 -4.83 2.42
N TYR A 178 3.42 -5.59 2.71
CA TYR A 178 3.70 -6.86 2.05
C TYR A 178 3.26 -7.99 2.97
N PHE A 179 2.41 -8.86 2.46
CA PHE A 179 1.89 -10.00 3.20
C PHE A 179 2.51 -11.31 2.72
N ASN A 180 2.83 -12.17 3.68
CA ASN A 180 3.12 -13.58 3.48
C ASN A 180 2.38 -14.37 4.55
N LEU A 181 1.29 -15.02 4.17
CA LEU A 181 0.40 -15.73 5.12
C LEU A 181 1.04 -16.98 5.74
N ASP A 182 2.18 -17.44 5.22
CA ASP A 182 2.99 -18.52 5.80
C ASP A 182 4.08 -18.00 6.75
N CYS A 183 4.24 -16.67 6.84
CA CYS A 183 5.23 -15.98 7.67
C CYS A 183 6.69 -16.26 7.28
N GLN A 184 6.93 -16.95 6.18
CA GLN A 184 8.25 -17.31 5.68
C GLN A 184 8.20 -17.84 4.24
N GLY A 185 9.35 -17.79 3.55
CA GLY A 185 9.49 -18.32 2.19
C GLY A 185 8.69 -17.54 1.16
N SER A 186 8.44 -18.15 0.01
CA SER A 186 7.83 -17.50 -1.15
C SER A 186 6.31 -17.53 -1.12
N ILE A 187 5.68 -16.45 -1.65
CA ILE A 187 4.22 -16.35 -1.80
C ILE A 187 3.66 -17.08 -3.03
N LYS A 188 4.48 -17.81 -3.77
CA LYS A 188 4.09 -18.40 -5.07
C LYS A 188 2.92 -19.38 -4.99
N ASP A 189 2.77 -20.07 -3.85
CA ASP A 189 1.69 -21.04 -3.62
C ASP A 189 0.44 -20.39 -2.99
N HIS A 190 0.47 -19.09 -2.66
CA HIS A 190 -0.71 -18.38 -2.19
C HIS A 190 -1.71 -18.23 -3.33
N LEU A 191 -2.99 -18.47 -3.03
CA LEU A 191 -4.08 -18.30 -3.97
C LEU A 191 -4.61 -16.87 -3.89
N LEU A 192 -4.59 -16.17 -5.01
CA LEU A 192 -5.17 -14.82 -5.12
C LEU A 192 -6.47 -14.89 -5.91
N THR A 193 -7.48 -14.16 -5.45
CA THR A 193 -8.71 -13.83 -6.19
C THR A 193 -8.87 -12.31 -6.17
N LEU A 194 -9.23 -11.71 -7.31
CA LEU A 194 -9.53 -10.28 -7.44
C LEU A 194 -10.97 -10.08 -7.93
N ASN A 195 -11.66 -9.10 -7.37
CA ASN A 195 -12.94 -8.61 -7.86
C ASN A 195 -12.71 -7.58 -8.99
N ALA A 196 -12.10 -8.01 -10.08
CA ALA A 196 -11.65 -7.14 -11.16
C ALA A 196 -11.60 -7.91 -12.48
N SER A 197 -12.44 -7.56 -13.43
CA SER A 197 -12.49 -8.14 -14.77
C SER A 197 -11.58 -7.43 -15.78
N GLU A 198 -10.99 -6.30 -15.38
CA GLU A 198 -10.09 -5.49 -16.21
C GLU A 198 -8.85 -5.09 -15.43
N TYR A 199 -7.75 -4.80 -16.16
CA TYR A 199 -6.51 -4.24 -15.63
C TYR A 199 -6.02 -3.12 -16.52
N LEU A 200 -5.09 -2.31 -16.04
CA LEU A 200 -4.45 -1.25 -16.82
C LEU A 200 -3.17 -1.79 -17.48
N PRO A 201 -3.15 -1.99 -18.83
CA PRO A 201 -1.92 -2.27 -19.55
C PRO A 201 -0.92 -1.12 -19.40
N THR A 202 0.37 -1.45 -19.30
CA THR A 202 1.43 -0.45 -19.14
C THR A 202 2.48 -0.56 -20.24
N ASP A 203 3.26 0.51 -20.41
CA ASP A 203 4.53 0.46 -21.13
C ASP A 203 5.63 -0.24 -20.27
N ASP A 204 6.84 -0.33 -20.81
CA ASP A 204 8.01 -0.94 -20.16
C ASP A 204 8.54 -0.13 -18.95
N SER A 205 8.07 1.10 -18.78
CA SER A 205 8.32 1.95 -17.60
C SER A 205 7.21 1.87 -16.54
N LEU A 206 6.22 0.99 -16.75
CA LEU A 206 5.05 0.74 -15.90
C LEU A 206 4.09 1.93 -15.80
N ILE A 207 4.00 2.75 -16.85
CA ILE A 207 2.98 3.79 -17.00
C ILE A 207 1.78 3.23 -17.77
N PRO A 208 0.53 3.45 -17.30
CA PRO A 208 -0.67 3.02 -18.01
C PRO A 208 -0.75 3.57 -19.42
N LEU A 209 -1.19 2.72 -20.37
CA LEU A 209 -1.37 3.09 -21.78
C LEU A 209 -2.73 3.76 -22.07
N GLY A 210 -3.59 3.91 -21.06
CA GLY A 210 -4.93 4.50 -21.16
C GLY A 210 -6.02 3.47 -20.85
N ASP A 211 -6.72 2.99 -21.88
CA ASP A 211 -7.90 2.13 -21.69
C ASP A 211 -7.60 0.83 -20.93
N PRO A 212 -8.46 0.41 -19.98
CA PRO A 212 -8.38 -0.89 -19.35
C PRO A 212 -8.53 -2.03 -20.38
N ALA A 213 -7.95 -3.18 -20.09
CA ALA A 213 -8.05 -4.40 -20.89
C ALA A 213 -8.64 -5.54 -20.09
N ASP A 214 -9.43 -6.40 -20.76
CA ASP A 214 -10.03 -7.59 -20.17
C ASP A 214 -8.95 -8.58 -19.67
N VAL A 215 -9.14 -9.13 -18.49
CA VAL A 215 -8.24 -10.14 -17.90
C VAL A 215 -8.45 -11.53 -18.47
N ALA A 216 -9.63 -11.82 -19.04
CA ALA A 216 -10.05 -13.16 -19.42
C ALA A 216 -9.07 -13.84 -20.37
N GLY A 217 -8.62 -15.04 -20.01
CA GLY A 217 -7.70 -15.84 -20.81
C GLY A 217 -6.26 -15.32 -20.84
N THR A 218 -5.91 -14.38 -19.99
CA THR A 218 -4.56 -13.81 -19.84
C THR A 218 -3.92 -14.23 -18.50
N PRO A 219 -2.61 -14.03 -18.31
CA PRO A 219 -1.96 -14.16 -17.00
C PRO A 219 -2.56 -13.25 -15.92
N MET A 220 -3.28 -12.18 -16.30
CA MET A 220 -3.89 -11.20 -15.39
C MET A 220 -5.24 -11.67 -14.83
N ASP A 221 -5.79 -12.82 -15.28
CA ASP A 221 -7.05 -13.38 -14.82
C ASP A 221 -6.93 -13.98 -13.41
N PHE A 222 -7.47 -13.27 -12.41
CA PHE A 222 -7.63 -13.67 -11.02
C PHE A 222 -9.09 -13.67 -10.58
N LEU A 223 -10.05 -13.79 -11.51
CA LEU A 223 -11.48 -13.88 -11.18
C LEU A 223 -11.82 -15.14 -10.38
N ASN A 224 -10.98 -16.17 -10.47
CA ASN A 224 -11.05 -17.38 -9.67
C ASN A 224 -9.74 -17.59 -8.90
N PRO A 225 -9.76 -18.31 -7.75
CA PRO A 225 -8.56 -18.57 -6.97
C PRO A 225 -7.44 -19.17 -7.82
N LYS A 226 -6.29 -18.47 -7.88
CA LYS A 226 -5.15 -18.85 -8.71
C LYS A 226 -3.85 -18.70 -7.94
N PRO A 227 -2.94 -19.71 -7.94
CA PRO A 227 -1.63 -19.55 -7.34
C PRO A 227 -0.87 -18.37 -7.99
N LEU A 228 -0.32 -17.48 -7.18
CA LEU A 228 0.48 -16.34 -7.67
C LEU A 228 1.63 -16.80 -8.56
N GLY A 229 2.26 -17.94 -8.23
CA GLY A 229 3.39 -18.47 -8.98
C GLY A 229 3.03 -19.05 -10.35
N ARG A 230 1.75 -19.32 -10.65
CA ARG A 230 1.34 -20.03 -11.88
C ARG A 230 1.79 -19.31 -13.15
N ASP A 231 1.53 -18.03 -13.24
CA ASP A 231 1.82 -17.21 -14.43
C ASP A 231 2.83 -16.08 -14.14
N LEU A 232 3.55 -16.15 -13.01
CA LEU A 232 4.46 -15.11 -12.51
C LEU A 232 5.61 -14.79 -13.47
N PHE A 233 5.94 -15.72 -14.35
CA PHE A 233 7.00 -15.58 -15.34
C PHE A 233 6.49 -15.84 -16.76
N ALA A 234 5.19 -15.61 -17.00
CA ALA A 234 4.61 -15.74 -18.32
C ALA A 234 5.24 -14.77 -19.33
N ASP A 235 5.37 -15.20 -20.57
CA ASP A 235 5.78 -14.29 -21.68
C ASP A 235 4.58 -13.42 -22.08
N PHE A 236 4.28 -12.47 -21.22
CA PHE A 236 3.21 -11.49 -21.35
C PHE A 236 3.73 -10.14 -20.87
N ASP A 237 3.53 -9.09 -21.66
CA ASP A 237 4.17 -7.79 -21.42
C ASP A 237 3.97 -7.25 -20.02
N ALA A 238 2.75 -7.27 -19.50
CA ALA A 238 2.44 -6.76 -18.17
C ALA A 238 3.22 -7.51 -17.06
N VAL A 239 3.47 -8.81 -17.21
CA VAL A 239 4.25 -9.60 -16.26
C VAL A 239 5.76 -9.42 -16.49
N ARG A 240 6.18 -9.34 -17.75
CA ARG A 240 7.58 -9.22 -18.14
C ARG A 240 8.19 -7.89 -17.69
N PHE A 241 7.47 -6.78 -17.89
CA PHE A 241 7.93 -5.44 -17.52
C PHE A 241 8.12 -5.30 -16.00
N GLY A 242 7.20 -5.87 -15.22
CA GLY A 242 7.28 -5.88 -13.75
C GLY A 242 8.22 -6.93 -13.16
N LYS A 243 8.82 -7.85 -13.96
CA LYS A 243 9.55 -9.04 -13.45
C LYS A 243 8.66 -9.92 -12.57
N GLY A 244 7.36 -9.92 -12.81
CA GLY A 244 6.29 -10.50 -12.01
C GLY A 244 5.09 -9.56 -12.04
N TYR A 245 4.14 -9.72 -11.16
CA TYR A 245 3.03 -8.77 -11.09
C TYR A 245 3.49 -7.44 -10.46
N ASP A 246 3.22 -6.35 -11.14
CA ASP A 246 3.33 -4.95 -10.68
C ASP A 246 2.33 -4.12 -11.48
N ASN A 247 1.05 -4.43 -11.33
CA ASN A 247 -0.01 -3.91 -12.18
C ASN A 247 -1.21 -3.44 -11.37
N CYS A 248 -1.99 -2.54 -11.94
CA CYS A 248 -3.25 -2.05 -11.38
C CYS A 248 -4.43 -2.73 -12.05
N TRP A 249 -5.32 -3.35 -11.24
CA TRP A 249 -6.61 -3.88 -11.67
C TRP A 249 -7.71 -2.88 -11.34
N VAL A 250 -8.72 -2.83 -12.21
CA VAL A 250 -9.91 -1.98 -12.07
C VAL A 250 -10.96 -2.74 -11.28
N ILE A 251 -11.42 -2.19 -10.15
CA ILE A 251 -12.37 -2.87 -9.28
C ILE A 251 -13.77 -2.86 -9.90
N ASP A 252 -14.34 -4.04 -10.08
CA ASP A 252 -15.68 -4.22 -10.63
C ASP A 252 -16.74 -3.60 -9.71
N GLY A 253 -17.65 -2.82 -10.31
CA GLY A 253 -18.75 -2.21 -9.59
C GLY A 253 -18.35 -1.09 -8.62
N TYR A 254 -17.16 -0.49 -8.82
CA TYR A 254 -16.71 0.65 -8.00
C TYR A 254 -17.78 1.74 -7.88
N GLN A 255 -18.00 2.19 -6.65
CA GLN A 255 -18.82 3.36 -6.32
C GLN A 255 -18.08 4.21 -5.29
N GLU A 256 -17.89 5.48 -5.59
CA GLU A 256 -17.17 6.41 -4.73
C GLU A 256 -17.70 6.42 -3.29
N GLY A 257 -16.79 6.37 -2.33
CA GLY A 257 -17.11 6.38 -0.90
C GLY A 257 -17.72 5.08 -0.35
N GLN A 258 -17.97 4.06 -1.17
CA GLN A 258 -18.52 2.79 -0.71
C GLN A 258 -17.43 1.73 -0.55
N ILE A 259 -17.46 1.04 0.59
CA ILE A 259 -16.58 -0.10 0.84
C ILE A 259 -17.06 -1.30 0.04
N GLN A 260 -16.17 -1.90 -0.72
CA GLN A 260 -16.45 -3.09 -1.54
C GLN A 260 -15.32 -4.11 -1.44
N ASN A 261 -15.62 -5.36 -1.81
CA ASN A 261 -14.60 -6.41 -1.88
C ASN A 261 -13.62 -6.12 -3.01
N VAL A 262 -12.34 -6.27 -2.72
CA VAL A 262 -11.25 -6.03 -3.66
C VAL A 262 -10.53 -7.33 -3.99
N ALA A 263 -10.06 -8.04 -2.94
CA ALA A 263 -9.23 -9.22 -3.10
C ALA A 263 -9.43 -10.22 -1.96
N GLU A 264 -9.12 -11.49 -2.25
CA GLU A 264 -8.90 -12.53 -1.24
C GLU A 264 -7.57 -13.23 -1.52
N LEU A 265 -6.70 -13.29 -0.51
CA LEU A 265 -5.44 -14.03 -0.54
C LEU A 265 -5.54 -15.18 0.47
N VAL A 266 -5.23 -16.39 0.03
CA VAL A 266 -5.31 -17.60 0.85
C VAL A 266 -3.99 -18.34 0.82
N SER A 267 -3.48 -18.75 1.99
CA SER A 267 -2.43 -19.75 2.06
C SER A 267 -3.01 -21.13 2.31
N PRO A 268 -2.89 -22.07 1.36
CA PRO A 268 -3.29 -23.46 1.60
C PRO A 268 -2.47 -24.14 2.71
N ALA A 269 -1.22 -23.72 2.93
CA ALA A 269 -0.33 -24.31 3.93
C ALA A 269 -0.72 -23.91 5.35
N SER A 270 -0.80 -22.63 5.66
CA SER A 270 -1.17 -22.13 7.00
C SER A 270 -2.68 -22.12 7.25
N GLY A 271 -3.48 -22.11 6.20
CA GLY A 271 -4.93 -21.90 6.26
C GLY A 271 -5.33 -20.46 6.55
N ARG A 272 -4.40 -19.52 6.61
CA ARG A 272 -4.73 -18.09 6.78
C ARG A 272 -5.36 -17.53 5.52
N VAL A 273 -6.33 -16.64 5.72
CA VAL A 273 -7.05 -15.91 4.69
C VAL A 273 -6.94 -14.42 4.99
N LEU A 274 -6.60 -13.63 3.99
CA LEU A 274 -6.69 -12.17 4.01
C LEU A 274 -7.74 -11.73 3.00
N ARG A 275 -8.81 -11.10 3.46
CA ARG A 275 -9.75 -10.36 2.61
C ARG A 275 -9.42 -8.89 2.64
N VAL A 276 -9.39 -8.28 1.47
CA VAL A 276 -9.14 -6.85 1.29
C VAL A 276 -10.43 -6.18 0.82
N LEU A 277 -10.85 -5.15 1.56
CA LEU A 277 -11.97 -4.30 1.18
C LEU A 277 -11.49 -2.86 1.11
N SER A 278 -12.08 -2.05 0.24
CA SER A 278 -11.69 -0.65 0.10
C SER A 278 -12.79 0.22 -0.50
N THR A 279 -12.62 1.53 -0.36
CA THR A 279 -13.37 2.57 -1.06
C THR A 279 -12.65 3.05 -2.34
N GLN A 280 -11.54 2.42 -2.72
CA GLN A 280 -10.70 2.84 -3.84
C GLN A 280 -11.13 2.19 -5.17
N PRO A 281 -10.92 2.84 -6.33
CA PRO A 281 -11.34 2.34 -7.65
C PRO A 281 -10.43 1.24 -8.21
N GLY A 282 -9.20 1.14 -7.74
CA GLY A 282 -8.22 0.20 -8.25
C GLY A 282 -7.42 -0.49 -7.16
N VAL A 283 -6.76 -1.56 -7.55
CA VAL A 283 -5.82 -2.29 -6.71
C VAL A 283 -4.54 -2.60 -7.47
N GLN A 284 -3.42 -2.13 -6.95
CA GLN A 284 -2.10 -2.57 -7.40
C GLN A 284 -1.76 -3.86 -6.68
N VAL A 285 -1.39 -4.89 -7.45
CA VAL A 285 -0.81 -6.12 -6.90
C VAL A 285 0.66 -6.17 -7.29
N TYR A 286 1.53 -6.19 -6.28
CA TYR A 286 2.96 -6.24 -6.47
C TYR A 286 3.57 -7.45 -5.74
N THR A 287 4.20 -8.34 -6.46
CA THR A 287 4.74 -9.62 -5.95
C THR A 287 6.18 -9.52 -5.43
N ALA A 288 6.58 -8.36 -4.92
CA ALA A 288 7.91 -8.12 -4.31
C ALA A 288 9.07 -8.51 -5.25
N ASN A 289 8.98 -8.11 -6.50
CA ASN A 289 9.86 -8.53 -7.60
C ASN A 289 11.31 -8.01 -7.47
N TRP A 290 11.54 -7.05 -6.57
CA TRP A 290 12.82 -6.35 -6.35
C TRP A 290 13.11 -6.23 -4.85
N LEU A 291 12.86 -7.30 -4.09
CA LEU A 291 13.06 -7.31 -2.64
C LEU A 291 14.46 -7.77 -2.23
N GLU A 292 15.16 -8.46 -3.12
CA GLU A 292 16.53 -8.90 -2.87
C GLU A 292 17.47 -7.70 -2.64
N GLY A 293 18.30 -7.78 -1.60
CA GLY A 293 19.17 -6.67 -1.20
C GLY A 293 18.55 -5.67 -0.23
N ALA A 294 17.26 -5.83 0.12
CA ALA A 294 16.62 -5.04 1.17
C ALA A 294 17.36 -5.19 2.52
N PRO A 295 17.23 -4.21 3.44
CA PRO A 295 17.71 -4.36 4.81
C PRO A 295 17.16 -5.61 5.49
N LYS A 296 17.86 -6.09 6.53
CA LYS A 296 17.41 -7.26 7.30
C LYS A 296 16.02 -7.06 7.89
N GLY A 297 15.18 -8.05 7.67
CA GLY A 297 13.87 -8.14 8.28
C GLY A 297 13.95 -8.48 9.76
N LYS A 298 12.78 -8.56 10.40
CA LYS A 298 12.65 -9.01 11.80
C LYS A 298 13.40 -10.32 12.04
N ASN A 299 13.98 -10.45 13.23
CA ASN A 299 14.79 -11.62 13.63
C ASN A 299 15.97 -11.89 12.67
N GLY A 300 16.47 -10.87 11.97
CA GLY A 300 17.62 -10.97 11.06
C GLY A 300 17.33 -11.71 9.75
N VAL A 301 16.08 -11.93 9.40
CA VAL A 301 15.68 -12.60 8.14
C VAL A 301 16.22 -11.82 6.93
N THR A 302 16.72 -12.53 5.94
CA THR A 302 17.03 -11.96 4.62
C THR A 302 15.84 -12.19 3.72
N TYR A 303 15.33 -11.12 3.12
CA TYR A 303 14.26 -11.20 2.14
C TYR A 303 14.84 -11.49 0.75
N HIS A 304 14.07 -12.26 -0.01
CA HIS A 304 14.29 -12.55 -1.43
C HIS A 304 13.10 -12.08 -2.25
N ASP A 305 13.30 -11.96 -3.55
CA ASP A 305 12.22 -11.67 -4.47
C ASP A 305 11.08 -12.70 -4.30
N TYR A 306 9.85 -12.22 -4.31
CA TYR A 306 8.62 -13.02 -4.14
C TYR A 306 8.41 -13.60 -2.72
N ASP A 307 9.05 -13.03 -1.70
CA ASP A 307 8.79 -13.41 -0.30
C ASP A 307 7.54 -12.72 0.29
N GLY A 308 6.95 -11.79 -0.44
CA GLY A 308 5.72 -11.09 -0.04
C GLY A 308 4.91 -10.60 -1.22
N VAL A 309 3.66 -10.25 -0.98
CA VAL A 309 2.77 -9.59 -1.94
C VAL A 309 2.16 -8.34 -1.32
N ALA A 310 2.25 -7.20 -2.01
CA ALA A 310 1.52 -6.00 -1.66
C ALA A 310 0.20 -5.95 -2.44
N ILE A 311 -0.88 -5.58 -1.74
CA ILE A 311 -2.23 -5.40 -2.29
C ILE A 311 -2.65 -3.98 -1.91
N GLU A 312 -2.34 -3.04 -2.80
CA GLU A 312 -2.44 -1.61 -2.57
C GLU A 312 -3.71 -1.05 -3.21
N CYS A 313 -4.74 -0.83 -2.41
CA CYS A 313 -5.95 -0.16 -2.90
C CYS A 313 -5.66 1.33 -3.09
N GLN A 314 -5.88 1.85 -4.29
CA GLN A 314 -5.49 3.20 -4.68
C GLN A 314 -6.32 3.70 -5.88
N HIS A 315 -6.19 4.99 -6.21
CA HIS A 315 -6.55 5.48 -7.54
C HIS A 315 -5.54 4.97 -8.57
N PHE A 316 -5.91 5.05 -9.84
CA PHE A 316 -5.07 4.53 -10.91
C PHE A 316 -3.73 5.29 -10.98
N PRO A 317 -2.62 4.60 -11.32
CA PRO A 317 -1.37 5.29 -11.63
C PRO A 317 -1.58 6.32 -12.73
N ASP A 318 -0.85 7.43 -12.67
CA ASP A 318 -0.85 8.51 -13.66
C ASP A 318 -2.21 9.19 -13.91
N SER A 319 -3.22 9.03 -13.02
CA SER A 319 -4.55 9.66 -13.20
C SER A 319 -4.53 11.16 -13.50
N PRO A 320 -3.61 11.98 -12.97
CA PRO A 320 -3.58 13.41 -13.33
C PRO A 320 -3.37 13.69 -14.82
N ASN A 321 -2.84 12.72 -15.57
CA ASN A 321 -2.61 12.80 -17.01
C ASN A 321 -3.71 12.09 -17.86
N HIS A 322 -4.67 11.44 -17.20
CA HIS A 322 -5.74 10.67 -17.84
C HIS A 322 -7.12 11.20 -17.41
N PRO A 323 -7.74 12.12 -18.17
CA PRO A 323 -9.01 12.75 -17.77
C PRO A 323 -10.19 11.78 -17.69
N ASP A 324 -10.08 10.59 -18.29
CA ASP A 324 -11.11 9.54 -18.24
C ASP A 324 -10.96 8.61 -17.02
N TYR A 325 -9.88 8.76 -16.23
CA TYR A 325 -9.69 8.03 -14.99
C TYR A 325 -10.44 8.69 -13.83
N PRO A 326 -10.71 7.95 -12.73
CA PRO A 326 -11.25 8.55 -11.52
C PRO A 326 -10.45 9.76 -11.05
N ASP A 327 -11.12 10.89 -10.76
CA ASP A 327 -10.48 12.17 -10.41
C ASP A 327 -9.68 12.04 -9.11
N THR A 328 -8.44 12.49 -9.14
CA THR A 328 -7.53 12.57 -7.99
C THR A 328 -7.30 13.99 -7.51
N THR A 329 -8.11 14.95 -8.00
CA THR A 329 -8.02 16.35 -7.61
C THR A 329 -8.71 16.58 -6.27
N LEU A 330 -8.00 17.23 -5.35
CA LEU A 330 -8.57 17.72 -4.09
C LEU A 330 -8.59 19.25 -4.09
N ARG A 331 -9.75 19.86 -3.82
CA ARG A 331 -9.95 21.30 -3.81
C ARG A 331 -10.11 21.84 -2.40
N PRO A 332 -9.80 23.14 -2.17
CA PRO A 332 -10.06 23.78 -0.88
C PRO A 332 -11.54 23.65 -0.46
N GLY A 333 -11.74 23.19 0.78
CA GLY A 333 -13.07 22.95 1.34
C GLY A 333 -13.60 21.53 1.13
N GLU A 334 -12.98 20.74 0.29
CA GLU A 334 -13.25 19.31 0.16
C GLU A 334 -12.45 18.50 1.20
N VAL A 335 -12.96 17.33 1.52
CA VAL A 335 -12.28 16.34 2.38
C VAL A 335 -12.02 15.10 1.55
N PHE A 336 -10.75 14.75 1.38
CA PHE A 336 -10.39 13.42 0.89
C PHE A 336 -10.60 12.43 2.01
N GLU A 337 -11.37 11.38 1.78
CA GLU A 337 -11.55 10.28 2.73
C GLU A 337 -11.59 8.96 1.98
N GLN A 338 -10.67 8.05 2.34
CA GLN A 338 -10.57 6.72 1.76
C GLN A 338 -10.28 5.70 2.85
N ALA A 339 -10.68 4.45 2.63
CA ALA A 339 -10.46 3.37 3.57
C ALA A 339 -9.94 2.11 2.90
N ILE A 340 -9.07 1.39 3.62
CA ILE A 340 -8.64 0.02 3.33
C ILE A 340 -8.94 -0.82 4.56
N ILE A 341 -9.47 -2.03 4.37
CA ILE A 341 -9.68 -2.99 5.45
C ILE A 341 -8.97 -4.28 5.08
N TYR A 342 -8.03 -4.70 5.93
CA TYR A 342 -7.39 -6.00 5.89
C TYR A 342 -8.04 -6.90 6.94
N ALA A 343 -8.91 -7.82 6.51
CA ALA A 343 -9.64 -8.72 7.41
C ALA A 343 -9.03 -10.12 7.35
N PHE A 344 -8.52 -10.58 8.49
CA PHE A 344 -7.84 -11.86 8.62
C PHE A 344 -8.74 -12.93 9.22
N SER A 345 -8.71 -14.13 8.64
CA SER A 345 -9.44 -15.30 9.12
C SER A 345 -8.66 -16.57 8.78
N THR A 346 -9.28 -17.73 9.06
CA THR A 346 -8.76 -19.06 8.63
C THR A 346 -9.80 -19.81 7.83
N LEU A 347 -9.33 -20.78 7.01
CA LEU A 347 -10.17 -21.74 6.27
C LEU A 347 -10.97 -22.62 7.22
#